data_6a792ded6e1fd45b5c5168bb33cadd61
#
_entry.id   6a792ded6e1fd45b5c5168bb33cadd61
#
_cell.length_a   1.000
_cell.length_b   1.000
_cell.length_c   1.000
_cell.angle_alpha   90.00
_cell.angle_beta   90.00
_cell.angle_gamma   90.00
#
_symmetry.space_group_name_H-M   'P 1'
#
loop_
_entity.id
_entity.type
_entity.pdbx_description
1 polymer ?
#
loop_
_entity_poly.entity_id
_entity_poly.type
_entity_poly.pdbx_seq_one_letter_code
_entity_poly.pdbx_strand_id
1 'polypeptide(L)'
;MKDYSEIIKATFERMCRNQVISPLLLESDQITNEKLQQHAKYVSLEPGEKPLFMVDVKVAIWGRLTGLLVTDRNVYYQCMKITFLFRGITMLASGKKRGKVALSDLNEISLGDIVFDGTTYLGHRLSLNGNVVGSLVLGRGITFDDKLVENLETLFKAMV
;
A
#
# COMPACT_ATOMS: atom_id res chain seq x y z
N MET A 1 5.11 21.52 11.12
CA MET A 1 4.31 20.38 10.59
C MET A 1 4.97 19.96 9.27
N LYS A 2 5.23 18.67 9.06
CA LYS A 2 5.81 18.20 7.78
C LYS A 2 4.84 18.49 6.64
N ASP A 3 5.31 19.08 5.55
CA ASP A 3 4.54 19.17 4.30
C ASP A 3 4.75 17.88 3.49
N TYR A 4 3.87 16.92 3.70
CA TYR A 4 3.94 15.63 3.02
C TYR A 4 3.74 15.75 1.50
N SER A 5 2.99 16.76 1.03
CA SER A 5 2.81 16.99 -0.41
C SER A 5 4.14 17.34 -1.09
N GLU A 6 4.91 18.25 -0.51
CA GLU A 6 6.23 18.61 -1.04
C GLU A 6 7.22 17.46 -0.93
N ILE A 7 7.25 16.76 0.22
CA ILE A 7 8.16 15.63 0.45
C ILE A 7 7.90 14.52 -0.58
N ILE A 8 6.65 14.14 -0.77
CA ILE A 8 6.28 13.06 -1.70
C ILE A 8 6.56 13.48 -3.14
N LYS A 9 6.20 14.72 -3.54
CA LYS A 9 6.49 15.24 -4.88
C LYS A 9 7.99 15.23 -5.18
N ALA A 10 8.81 15.77 -4.30
CA ALA A 10 10.27 15.75 -4.46
C ALA A 10 10.85 14.33 -4.51
N THR A 11 10.24 13.40 -3.77
CA THR A 11 10.62 11.99 -3.79
C THR A 11 10.29 11.35 -5.14
N PHE A 12 9.10 11.58 -5.71
CA PHE A 12 8.75 11.12 -7.05
C PHE A 12 9.68 11.67 -8.12
N GLU A 13 9.98 12.98 -8.11
CA GLU A 13 10.90 13.60 -9.05
C GLU A 13 12.31 12.96 -9.00
N ARG A 14 12.78 12.62 -7.80
CA ARG A 14 14.05 11.90 -7.60
C ARG A 14 13.96 10.47 -8.09
N MET A 15 12.87 9.76 -7.79
CA MET A 15 12.65 8.38 -8.24
C MET A 15 12.60 8.29 -9.75
N CYS A 16 11.90 9.20 -10.44
CA CYS A 16 11.83 9.24 -11.91
C CYS A 16 13.21 9.35 -12.58
N ARG A 17 14.20 9.92 -11.90
CA ARG A 17 15.59 10.02 -12.41
C ARG A 17 16.41 8.77 -12.15
N ASN A 18 16.13 8.03 -11.09
CA ASN A 18 17.01 6.98 -10.55
C ASN A 18 16.39 5.58 -10.53
N GLN A 19 15.09 5.47 -10.74
CA GLN A 19 14.33 4.21 -10.65
C GLN A 19 13.34 4.10 -11.81
N VAL A 20 12.94 2.88 -12.10
CA VAL A 20 11.77 2.62 -12.94
C VAL A 20 10.52 2.69 -12.06
N ILE A 21 9.56 3.52 -12.44
CA ILE A 21 8.29 3.64 -11.72
C ILE A 21 7.32 2.57 -12.21
N SER A 22 6.79 1.77 -11.29
CA SER A 22 5.77 0.77 -11.61
C SER A 22 4.49 1.44 -12.11
N PRO A 23 3.85 0.91 -13.16
CA PRO A 23 2.55 1.40 -13.62
C PRO A 23 1.41 1.14 -12.61
N LEU A 24 1.66 0.35 -11.56
CA LEU A 24 0.73 0.10 -10.46
C LEU A 24 0.83 1.17 -9.35
N LEU A 25 1.83 2.04 -9.41
CA LEU A 25 1.98 3.17 -8.51
C LEU A 25 1.49 4.43 -9.23
N LEU A 26 0.44 5.03 -8.74
CA LEU A 26 -0.15 6.25 -9.27
C LEU A 26 0.27 7.45 -8.43
N GLU A 27 0.79 8.48 -9.07
CA GLU A 27 1.02 9.79 -8.47
C GLU A 27 -0.28 10.61 -8.43
N SER A 28 -0.31 11.67 -7.66
CA SER A 28 -1.47 12.52 -7.37
C SER A 28 -2.30 12.91 -8.60
N ASP A 29 -1.66 13.32 -9.69
CA ASP A 29 -2.31 13.72 -10.94
C ASP A 29 -2.92 12.56 -11.74
N GLN A 30 -2.50 11.33 -11.46
CA GLN A 30 -3.00 10.10 -12.09
C GLN A 30 -4.19 9.49 -11.32
N ILE A 31 -4.48 9.99 -10.10
CA ILE A 31 -5.55 9.49 -9.25
C ILE A 31 -6.86 10.20 -9.59
N THR A 32 -7.66 9.58 -10.44
CA THR A 32 -8.96 10.09 -10.86
C THR A 32 -10.08 9.74 -9.87
N ASN A 33 -11.21 10.43 -9.96
CA ASN A 33 -12.40 10.09 -9.15
C ASN A 33 -12.88 8.66 -9.41
N GLU A 34 -12.76 8.16 -10.64
CA GLU A 34 -13.09 6.77 -10.98
C GLU A 34 -12.20 5.78 -10.21
N LYS A 35 -10.90 6.06 -10.13
CA LYS A 35 -9.96 5.27 -9.32
C LYS A 35 -10.34 5.28 -7.85
N LEU A 36 -10.64 6.44 -7.29
CA LEU A 36 -11.07 6.56 -5.91
C LEU A 36 -12.37 5.80 -5.64
N GLN A 37 -13.33 5.81 -6.57
CA GLN A 37 -14.55 5.02 -6.45
C GLN A 37 -14.32 3.51 -6.44
N GLN A 38 -13.36 3.02 -7.24
CA GLN A 38 -12.96 1.60 -7.21
C GLN A 38 -12.44 1.17 -5.82
N HIS A 39 -11.87 2.10 -5.08
CA HIS A 39 -11.32 1.89 -3.74
C HIS A 39 -12.22 2.42 -2.60
N ALA A 40 -13.44 2.85 -2.91
CA ALA A 40 -14.37 3.49 -1.95
C ALA A 40 -14.74 2.60 -0.74
N LYS A 41 -14.49 1.29 -0.81
CA LYS A 41 -14.74 0.38 0.32
C LYS A 41 -13.82 0.64 1.53
N TYR A 42 -12.65 1.25 1.32
CA TYR A 42 -11.71 1.57 2.40
C TYR A 42 -11.23 3.02 2.37
N VAL A 43 -11.49 3.75 1.30
CA VAL A 43 -11.14 5.16 1.15
C VAL A 43 -12.38 6.02 1.36
N SER A 44 -12.32 6.91 2.33
CA SER A 44 -13.32 7.94 2.57
C SER A 44 -12.58 9.24 2.85
N LEU A 45 -12.33 10.02 1.79
CA LEU A 45 -11.59 11.28 1.91
C LEU A 45 -12.37 12.30 2.73
N GLU A 46 -11.66 13.00 3.59
CA GLU A 46 -12.20 14.14 4.34
C GLU A 46 -12.28 15.38 3.42
N PRO A 47 -13.15 16.36 3.73
CA PRO A 47 -13.23 17.59 2.96
C PRO A 47 -11.86 18.28 2.85
N GLY A 48 -11.44 18.53 1.61
CA GLY A 48 -10.16 19.19 1.32
C GLY A 48 -8.92 18.29 1.43
N GLU A 49 -9.08 17.00 1.72
CA GLU A 49 -7.98 16.03 1.74
C GLU A 49 -7.52 15.70 0.32
N LYS A 50 -6.19 15.69 0.10
CA LYS A 50 -5.60 15.53 -1.23
C LYS A 50 -4.84 14.21 -1.35
N PRO A 51 -5.16 13.35 -2.32
CA PRO A 51 -4.35 12.17 -2.63
C PRO A 51 -2.93 12.57 -3.03
N LEU A 52 -1.94 11.83 -2.52
CA LEU A 52 -0.52 12.00 -2.87
C LEU A 52 -0.01 10.86 -3.76
N PHE A 53 -0.29 9.63 -3.37
CA PHE A 53 -0.04 8.46 -4.21
C PHE A 53 -0.96 7.29 -3.84
N MET A 54 -1.11 6.36 -4.78
CA MET A 54 -1.98 5.20 -4.65
C MET A 54 -1.33 3.96 -5.26
N VAL A 55 -1.53 2.82 -4.63
CA VAL A 55 -1.23 1.51 -5.22
C VAL A 55 -2.50 0.97 -5.88
N ASP A 56 -2.48 0.91 -7.22
CA ASP A 56 -3.61 0.45 -8.05
C ASP A 56 -3.40 -0.99 -8.51
N VAL A 57 -3.57 -1.94 -7.62
CA VAL A 57 -3.53 -3.36 -7.93
C VAL A 57 -4.92 -3.83 -8.35
N LYS A 58 -5.08 -4.13 -9.63
CA LYS A 58 -6.38 -4.53 -10.22
C LYS A 58 -6.69 -6.01 -10.06
N VAL A 59 -5.74 -6.82 -9.66
CA VAL A 59 -5.91 -8.28 -9.58
C VAL A 59 -6.34 -8.66 -8.18
N ALA A 60 -7.56 -9.12 -8.07
CA ALA A 60 -8.04 -9.74 -6.85
C ALA A 60 -7.53 -11.19 -6.79
N ILE A 61 -6.65 -11.49 -5.86
CA ILE A 61 -6.35 -12.87 -5.49
C ILE A 61 -7.56 -13.39 -4.70
N TRP A 62 -8.20 -14.44 -5.19
CA TRP A 62 -9.42 -15.00 -4.59
C TRP A 62 -10.57 -13.98 -4.45
N GLY A 63 -10.74 -13.08 -5.45
CA GLY A 63 -11.76 -12.03 -5.41
C GLY A 63 -11.52 -10.95 -4.35
N ARG A 64 -10.32 -10.86 -3.77
CA ARG A 64 -9.97 -9.92 -2.71
C ARG A 64 -9.04 -8.84 -3.22
N LEU A 65 -9.57 -7.62 -3.30
CA LEU A 65 -8.79 -6.43 -3.64
C LEU A 65 -8.04 -5.95 -2.40
N THR A 66 -6.74 -5.71 -2.55
CA THR A 66 -5.94 -4.95 -1.57
C THR A 66 -5.60 -3.60 -2.17
N GLY A 67 -5.23 -2.65 -1.33
CA GLY A 67 -4.84 -1.33 -1.80
C GLY A 67 -4.29 -0.45 -0.69
N LEU A 68 -3.60 0.59 -1.12
CA LEU A 68 -3.02 1.62 -0.28
C LEU A 68 -3.22 2.97 -0.96
N LEU A 69 -3.75 3.93 -0.23
CA LEU A 69 -3.81 5.33 -0.63
C LEU A 69 -3.18 6.18 0.47
N VAL A 70 -2.24 7.02 0.09
CA VAL A 70 -1.66 8.04 0.97
C VAL A 70 -2.14 9.41 0.51
N THR A 71 -2.62 10.19 1.45
CA THR A 71 -3.07 11.56 1.26
C THR A 71 -2.16 12.53 2.00
N ASP A 72 -2.45 13.81 1.96
CA ASP A 72 -1.78 14.84 2.75
C ASP A 72 -2.06 14.74 4.27
N ARG A 73 -3.02 13.88 4.68
CA ARG A 73 -3.44 13.72 6.09
C ARG A 73 -3.41 12.30 6.60
N ASN A 74 -3.70 11.31 5.74
CA ASN A 74 -3.97 9.94 6.17
C ASN A 74 -3.30 8.90 5.26
N VAL A 75 -3.08 7.72 5.83
CA VAL A 75 -2.82 6.47 5.09
C VAL A 75 -4.07 5.61 5.19
N TYR A 76 -4.69 5.32 4.07
CA TYR A 76 -5.81 4.38 3.94
C TYR A 76 -5.31 3.06 3.41
N TYR A 77 -5.75 1.94 3.98
CA TYR A 77 -5.34 0.62 3.53
C TYR A 77 -6.46 -0.41 3.56
N GLN A 78 -6.38 -1.35 2.63
CA GLN A 78 -7.11 -2.60 2.66
C GLN A 78 -6.13 -3.72 2.38
N CYS A 79 -5.92 -4.58 3.37
CA CYS A 79 -5.02 -5.72 3.32
C CYS A 79 -5.79 -7.03 3.46
N MET A 80 -5.17 -8.12 3.04
CA MET A 80 -5.61 -9.45 3.44
C MET A 80 -5.21 -9.70 4.88
N LYS A 81 -6.12 -10.25 5.68
CA LYS A 81 -5.83 -10.65 7.04
C LYS A 81 -4.93 -11.89 7.02
N ILE A 82 -3.79 -11.80 7.69
CA ILE A 82 -2.86 -12.93 7.85
C ILE A 82 -3.26 -13.70 9.09
N THR A 83 -3.52 -15.00 8.93
CA THR A 83 -3.77 -15.92 10.04
C THR A 83 -2.74 -17.05 9.97
N PHE A 84 -2.00 -17.26 11.06
CA PHE A 84 -1.09 -18.38 11.18
C PHE A 84 -1.86 -19.60 11.65
N LEU A 85 -1.83 -20.68 10.86
CA LEU A 85 -2.33 -21.98 11.25
C LEU A 85 -1.13 -22.88 11.58
N PHE A 86 -1.20 -23.58 12.73
CA PHE A 86 -0.26 -24.61 13.15
C PHE A 86 1.24 -24.25 13.03
N ARG A 87 1.81 -23.63 14.07
CA ARG A 87 3.25 -23.40 14.24
C ARG A 87 3.94 -22.63 13.10
N GLY A 88 3.24 -21.76 12.41
CA GLY A 88 3.80 -20.91 11.36
C GLY A 88 4.00 -21.58 10.00
N ILE A 89 3.53 -22.82 9.80
CA ILE A 89 3.75 -23.57 8.57
C ILE A 89 2.71 -23.21 7.50
N THR A 90 1.52 -22.77 7.87
CA THR A 90 0.47 -22.41 6.92
C THR A 90 -0.11 -21.06 7.25
N MET A 91 0.01 -20.12 6.32
CA MET A 91 -0.61 -18.81 6.42
C MET A 91 -1.86 -18.81 5.57
N LEU A 92 -3.01 -18.61 6.19
CA LEU A 92 -4.25 -18.36 5.47
C LEU A 92 -4.50 -16.85 5.43
N ALA A 93 -4.59 -16.32 4.22
CA ALA A 93 -5.15 -15.00 4.01
C ALA A 93 -6.67 -15.12 4.08
N SER A 94 -7.22 -14.94 5.27
CA SER A 94 -8.66 -15.00 5.50
C SER A 94 -9.23 -13.61 5.73
N GLY A 95 -10.15 -13.17 4.86
CA GLY A 95 -10.84 -11.91 5.04
C GLY A 95 -10.03 -10.68 4.64
N LYS A 96 -10.61 -9.49 4.90
CA LYS A 96 -10.03 -8.19 4.62
C LYS A 96 -9.87 -7.41 5.91
N LYS A 97 -8.76 -6.71 6.04
CA LYS A 97 -8.54 -5.73 7.10
C LYS A 97 -8.40 -4.36 6.47
N ARG A 98 -9.25 -3.44 6.89
CA ARG A 98 -9.28 -2.06 6.43
C ARG A 98 -8.95 -1.13 7.56
N GLY A 99 -8.33 -0.02 7.26
CA GLY A 99 -8.06 1.00 8.24
C GLY A 99 -7.58 2.31 7.66
N LYS A 100 -7.46 3.26 8.58
CA LYS A 100 -6.92 4.59 8.34
C LYS A 100 -6.00 4.94 9.50
N VAL A 101 -4.84 5.51 9.20
CA VAL A 101 -3.92 6.09 10.19
C VAL A 101 -3.59 7.50 9.77
N ALA A 102 -3.72 8.46 10.69
CA ALA A 102 -3.33 9.84 10.43
C ALA A 102 -1.80 9.94 10.24
N LEU A 103 -1.34 10.74 9.29
CA LEU A 103 0.09 10.97 9.08
C LEU A 103 0.77 11.61 10.29
N SER A 104 0.02 12.40 11.09
CA SER A 104 0.52 12.94 12.35
C SER A 104 0.87 11.88 13.38
N ASP A 105 0.21 10.73 13.32
CA ASP A 105 0.36 9.61 14.25
C ASP A 105 1.25 8.49 13.69
N LEU A 106 1.72 8.67 12.43
CA LEU A 106 2.56 7.71 11.75
C LEU A 106 4.02 7.91 12.12
N ASN A 107 4.58 6.97 12.88
CA ASN A 107 6.00 6.96 13.25
C ASN A 107 6.81 5.98 12.41
N GLU A 108 6.14 4.96 11.87
CA GLU A 108 6.77 3.93 11.05
C GLU A 108 5.76 3.38 10.03
N ILE A 109 6.23 3.19 8.81
CA ILE A 109 5.56 2.44 7.76
C ILE A 109 6.60 1.59 7.03
N SER A 110 6.34 0.29 6.91
CA SER A 110 7.30 -0.61 6.28
C SER A 110 6.63 -1.79 5.58
N LEU A 111 7.32 -2.29 4.56
CA LEU A 111 7.03 -3.58 3.94
C LEU A 111 7.95 -4.63 4.58
N GLY A 112 7.36 -5.72 5.01
CA GLY A 112 8.07 -6.87 5.57
C GLY A 112 8.12 -8.03 4.59
N ASP A 113 8.24 -9.24 5.14
CA ASP A 113 8.40 -10.48 4.39
C ASP A 113 7.27 -10.75 3.40
N ILE A 114 7.62 -11.44 2.33
CA ILE A 114 6.66 -11.98 1.36
C ILE A 114 5.82 -13.05 2.04
N VAL A 115 4.52 -12.99 1.79
CA VAL A 115 3.55 -13.95 2.29
C VAL A 115 3.17 -14.92 1.18
N PHE A 116 3.35 -16.21 1.42
CA PHE A 116 2.97 -17.27 0.49
C PHE A 116 1.97 -18.24 1.14
N ASP A 117 1.07 -18.78 0.32
CA ASP A 117 0.28 -19.96 0.61
C ASP A 117 0.75 -21.08 -0.33
N GLY A 118 1.55 -22.00 0.19
CA GLY A 118 2.25 -22.97 -0.64
C GLY A 118 3.19 -22.27 -1.63
N THR A 119 2.81 -22.24 -2.92
CA THR A 119 3.55 -21.55 -3.99
C THR A 119 2.90 -20.25 -4.45
N THR A 120 1.74 -19.89 -3.89
CA THR A 120 0.97 -18.73 -4.32
C THR A 120 1.40 -17.50 -3.53
N TYR A 121 1.77 -16.44 -4.26
CA TYR A 121 2.06 -15.14 -3.68
C TYR A 121 0.79 -14.48 -3.15
N LEU A 122 0.80 -14.11 -1.87
CA LEU A 122 -0.33 -13.47 -1.18
C LEU A 122 -0.04 -12.02 -0.77
N GLY A 123 1.10 -11.49 -1.12
CA GLY A 123 1.48 -10.09 -0.83
C GLY A 123 2.71 -9.96 0.07
N HIS A 124 2.96 -8.72 0.47
CA HIS A 124 3.97 -8.37 1.47
C HIS A 124 3.29 -7.94 2.76
N ARG A 125 3.90 -8.24 3.90
CA ARG A 125 3.43 -7.71 5.18
C ARG A 125 3.53 -6.21 5.16
N LEU A 126 2.42 -5.53 5.46
CA LEU A 126 2.41 -4.10 5.72
C LEU A 126 2.39 -3.87 7.21
N SER A 127 3.32 -3.07 7.71
CA SER A 127 3.39 -2.67 9.11
C SER A 127 3.24 -1.16 9.25
N LEU A 128 2.44 -0.74 10.22
CA LEU A 128 2.24 0.65 10.61
C LEU A 128 2.50 0.78 12.11
N ASN A 129 3.43 1.67 12.49
CA ASN A 129 3.81 1.88 13.89
C ASN A 129 4.19 0.58 14.62
N GLY A 130 4.98 -0.28 13.96
CA GLY A 130 5.43 -1.56 14.50
C GLY A 130 4.38 -2.68 14.50
N ASN A 131 3.15 -2.42 14.07
CA ASN A 131 2.07 -3.41 14.04
C ASN A 131 1.82 -3.89 12.61
N VAL A 132 1.83 -5.21 12.41
CA VAL A 132 1.44 -5.82 11.14
C VAL A 132 -0.06 -5.64 10.94
N VAL A 133 -0.45 -4.88 9.91
CA VAL A 133 -1.86 -4.64 9.59
C VAL A 133 -2.43 -5.64 8.58
N GLY A 134 -1.60 -6.38 7.89
CA GLY A 134 -2.02 -7.43 6.97
C GLY A 134 -1.04 -7.62 5.82
N SER A 135 -1.51 -8.29 4.77
CA SER A 135 -0.76 -8.50 3.53
C SER A 135 -1.29 -7.60 2.42
N LEU A 136 -0.40 -6.81 1.85
CA LEU A 136 -0.65 -5.93 0.70
C LEU A 136 -0.12 -6.60 -0.58
N VAL A 137 -0.99 -6.87 -1.54
CA VAL A 137 -0.59 -7.45 -2.83
C VAL A 137 0.08 -6.38 -3.67
N LEU A 138 1.32 -6.62 -4.07
CA LEU A 138 2.16 -5.69 -4.83
C LEU A 138 2.56 -6.30 -6.18
N GLY A 139 1.59 -6.73 -6.97
CA GLY A 139 1.87 -7.35 -8.25
C GLY A 139 0.64 -7.74 -9.04
N ARG A 140 0.87 -8.50 -10.09
CA ARG A 140 -0.18 -9.04 -10.96
C ARG A 140 -0.17 -10.56 -10.89
N GLY A 141 -1.24 -11.15 -10.36
CA GLY A 141 -1.37 -12.60 -10.25
C GLY A 141 -0.45 -13.20 -9.18
N ILE A 142 0.30 -14.23 -9.52
CA ILE A 142 1.14 -15.02 -8.60
C ILE A 142 2.55 -14.45 -8.40
N THR A 143 2.89 -13.37 -9.08
CA THR A 143 4.20 -12.73 -8.99
C THR A 143 4.07 -11.29 -8.51
N PHE A 144 5.01 -10.85 -7.68
CA PHE A 144 5.07 -9.47 -7.26
C PHE A 144 5.86 -8.61 -8.27
N ASP A 145 5.58 -7.32 -8.27
CA ASP A 145 6.28 -6.31 -9.05
C ASP A 145 7.42 -5.73 -8.20
N ASP A 146 8.65 -6.15 -8.48
CA ASP A 146 9.86 -5.69 -7.78
C ASP A 146 9.98 -4.16 -7.80
N LYS A 147 9.58 -3.53 -8.91
CA LYS A 147 9.66 -2.07 -9.06
C LYS A 147 8.68 -1.36 -8.14
N LEU A 148 7.48 -1.91 -8.00
CA LEU A 148 6.49 -1.39 -7.06
C LEU A 148 6.99 -1.47 -5.61
N VAL A 149 7.58 -2.60 -5.24
CA VAL A 149 8.17 -2.78 -3.90
C VAL A 149 9.26 -1.75 -3.64
N GLU A 150 10.23 -1.61 -4.55
CA GLU A 150 11.33 -0.65 -4.46
C GLU A 150 10.82 0.81 -4.37
N ASN A 151 9.83 1.15 -5.19
CA ASN A 151 9.22 2.48 -5.18
C ASN A 151 8.54 2.79 -3.84
N LEU A 152 7.76 1.85 -3.31
CA LEU A 152 7.08 2.02 -2.04
C LEU A 152 8.06 2.14 -0.86
N GLU A 153 9.11 1.33 -0.83
CA GLU A 153 10.16 1.44 0.19
C GLU A 153 10.82 2.82 0.18
N THR A 154 11.05 3.38 -1.02
CA THR A 154 11.60 4.74 -1.17
C THR A 154 10.64 5.80 -0.63
N LEU A 155 9.34 5.71 -0.97
CA LEU A 155 8.30 6.63 -0.48
C LEU A 155 8.11 6.52 1.03
N PHE A 156 8.07 5.29 1.56
CA PHE A 156 7.89 5.07 3.00
C PHE A 156 9.04 5.66 3.82
N LYS A 157 10.29 5.50 3.36
CA LYS A 157 11.46 6.14 3.99
C LYS A 157 11.40 7.67 3.98
N ALA A 158 10.73 8.26 3.00
CA ALA A 158 10.59 9.72 2.93
C ALA A 158 9.49 10.26 3.85
N MET A 159 8.52 9.42 4.22
CA MET A 159 7.38 9.82 5.06
C MET A 159 7.69 9.84 6.56
N VAL A 160 8.64 9.03 7.02
CA VAL A 160 8.95 8.85 8.44
C VAL A 160 10.24 9.53 8.90
#